data_b7de3944aee5e3c5d08680ca6404fec7
#
_entry.id   b7de3944aee5e3c5d08680ca6404fec7
#
_cell.length_a   1.000
_cell.length_b   1.000
_cell.length_c   1.000
_cell.angle_alpha   90.00
_cell.angle_beta   90.00
_cell.angle_gamma   90.00
#
_symmetry.space_group_name_H-M   'P 1'
#
loop_
_entity.id
_entity.type
_entity.pdbx_description
1 polymer ?
#
loop_
_entity_poly.entity_id
_entity_poly.type
_entity_poly.pdbx_seq_one_letter_code
_entity_poly.pdbx_strand_id
1 'polypeptide(L)'
;MSPSTEGAGQRLRLNMSDAEPLAWSGKSDKGSYYRLFAGYVIALFGTGIATVALALFAFDLAGEESGAIIGTALSLKMLAYVLAAPVLTVLTERIPRKQLLIGLDLVRAGSLLLLPLVTEVWQIYALVFVFAVASATFGFVYLAVVPYLLGSAEDYTRSLARSRIAQELEGPVSPLLAAGLLVVLATAGIFVLAAGAFVLSAVLVNAARLPRHLTARSDGLLAKLTRGPRLFVSVPVFRAVIALDVAVALASAMVLVNTVVIVQGFLDMDRDALALAFFAFGLGSIIGAMLMPLLLGRIAERRLVLIGTVLLTVGLGLGAMQTKLIGLLILWAVLGLGVAWVLTPVTYLIRRLAAPADLQTLFAAQMSISNGCLLVAYPLAGWLGASLGIPLTFLVLAALAGLAAVAAFRLWPAADS
;
A
#
# COMPACT_ATOMS: atom_id res chain seq x y z
N MET A 1 8.56 45.05 3.78
CA MET A 1 8.09 44.35 5.03
C MET A 1 7.26 43.18 4.60
N SER A 2 7.82 41.97 4.56
CA SER A 2 7.13 40.75 4.18
C SER A 2 6.42 40.15 5.42
N PRO A 3 5.18 39.66 5.31
CA PRO A 3 4.50 39.00 6.42
C PRO A 3 5.13 37.64 6.66
N SER A 4 5.66 37.50 7.83
CA SER A 4 6.46 36.44 8.41
C SER A 4 5.85 35.04 8.29
N THR A 5 6.70 34.08 7.91
CA THR A 5 6.55 32.62 7.95
C THR A 5 6.22 32.07 9.38
N GLU A 6 6.25 32.92 10.41
CA GLU A 6 5.86 32.60 11.77
C GLU A 6 4.36 32.28 11.93
N GLY A 7 3.49 32.86 11.09
CA GLY A 7 2.04 32.70 11.20
C GLY A 7 1.51 31.28 10.88
N ALA A 8 2.21 30.52 10.03
CA ALA A 8 1.82 29.16 9.68
C ALA A 8 2.23 28.15 10.78
N GLY A 9 3.41 28.32 11.36
CA GLY A 9 3.88 27.51 12.49
C GLY A 9 3.10 27.76 13.77
N GLN A 10 2.62 29.00 13.96
CA GLN A 10 1.82 29.38 15.15
C GLN A 10 0.37 28.87 15.08
N ARG A 11 -0.24 28.79 13.88
CA ARG A 11 -1.60 28.22 13.70
C ARG A 11 -1.64 26.70 13.93
N LEU A 12 -0.55 25.98 13.69
CA LEU A 12 -0.41 24.55 13.98
C LEU A 12 -0.26 24.28 15.50
N ARG A 13 0.24 25.27 16.29
CA ARG A 13 0.43 25.14 17.74
C ARG A 13 -0.83 25.43 18.58
N LEU A 14 -1.85 26.06 18.01
CA LEU A 14 -2.99 26.60 18.78
C LEU A 14 -4.10 25.59 19.12
N ASN A 15 -3.98 24.31 18.75
CA ASN A 15 -4.97 23.28 19.12
C ASN A 15 -4.37 22.10 19.91
N MET A 16 -3.28 22.35 20.65
CA MET A 16 -2.57 21.30 21.42
C MET A 16 -3.15 21.04 22.82
N SER A 17 -4.17 21.80 23.29
CA SER A 17 -4.66 21.66 24.66
C SER A 17 -5.68 20.54 24.89
N ASP A 18 -6.28 19.95 23.84
CA ASP A 18 -7.40 19.03 23.98
C ASP A 18 -7.05 17.55 23.74
N ALA A 19 -5.77 17.22 23.59
CA ALA A 19 -5.33 15.83 23.51
C ALA A 19 -5.10 15.29 24.93
N GLU A 20 -6.14 14.73 25.56
CA GLU A 20 -5.94 13.89 26.74
C GLU A 20 -4.88 12.84 26.47
N PRO A 21 -3.80 12.77 27.29
CA PRO A 21 -2.78 11.74 27.11
C PRO A 21 -3.43 10.36 27.24
N LEU A 22 -3.13 9.46 26.32
CA LEU A 22 -3.43 8.03 26.48
C LEU A 22 -2.96 7.64 27.88
N ALA A 23 -3.89 7.21 28.74
CA ALA A 23 -3.55 6.74 30.07
C ALA A 23 -2.76 5.44 29.93
N TRP A 24 -1.43 5.56 29.95
CA TRP A 24 -0.53 4.41 29.91
C TRP A 24 -0.76 3.56 31.15
N SER A 25 -1.15 2.32 30.97
CA SER A 25 -1.50 1.42 32.09
C SER A 25 -0.32 1.05 32.99
N GLY A 26 0.89 1.50 32.68
CA GLY A 26 2.13 1.17 33.40
C GLY A 26 2.56 -0.31 33.31
N LYS A 27 1.66 -1.19 32.87
CA LYS A 27 1.94 -2.63 32.67
C LYS A 27 2.14 -2.89 31.20
N SER A 28 3.38 -3.24 30.80
CA SER A 28 3.72 -3.63 29.43
C SER A 28 3.61 -5.14 29.28
N ASP A 29 2.84 -5.63 28.30
CA ASP A 29 2.87 -7.02 27.85
C ASP A 29 3.56 -7.12 26.48
N LYS A 30 4.89 -6.94 26.50
CA LYS A 30 5.74 -7.02 25.30
C LYS A 30 5.61 -8.38 24.58
N GLY A 31 5.36 -9.47 25.34
CA GLY A 31 5.16 -10.80 24.76
C GLY A 31 3.93 -10.87 23.88
N SER A 32 2.80 -10.34 24.34
CA SER A 32 1.57 -10.25 23.53
C SER A 32 1.72 -9.29 22.35
N TYR A 33 2.43 -8.16 22.53
CA TYR A 33 2.74 -7.26 21.42
C TYR A 33 3.54 -7.97 20.32
N TYR A 34 4.62 -8.69 20.63
CA TYR A 34 5.43 -9.35 19.60
C TYR A 34 4.67 -10.48 18.87
N ARG A 35 3.79 -11.22 19.57
CA ARG A 35 2.92 -12.21 18.92
C ARG A 35 1.94 -11.56 17.96
N LEU A 36 1.28 -10.49 18.38
CA LEU A 36 0.37 -9.72 17.54
C LEU A 36 1.10 -9.09 16.33
N PHE A 37 2.29 -8.53 16.54
CA PHE A 37 3.10 -7.95 15.49
C PHE A 37 3.58 -9.00 14.50
N ALA A 38 4.05 -10.16 14.96
CA ALA A 38 4.46 -11.26 14.08
C ALA A 38 3.27 -11.76 13.24
N GLY A 39 2.09 -11.94 13.84
CA GLY A 39 0.87 -12.28 13.11
C GLY A 39 0.53 -11.24 12.04
N TYR A 40 0.61 -9.95 12.39
CA TYR A 40 0.38 -8.86 11.45
C TYR A 40 1.36 -8.89 10.26
N VAL A 41 2.66 -9.08 10.51
CA VAL A 41 3.68 -9.14 9.46
C VAL A 41 3.48 -10.35 8.54
N ILE A 42 3.21 -11.52 9.11
CA ILE A 42 2.93 -12.75 8.34
C ILE A 42 1.70 -12.56 7.46
N ALA A 43 0.63 -11.99 8.00
CA ALA A 43 -0.59 -11.70 7.26
C ALA A 43 -0.38 -10.65 6.15
N LEU A 44 0.48 -9.66 6.38
CA LEU A 44 0.82 -8.63 5.42
C LEU A 44 1.50 -9.22 4.18
N PHE A 45 2.53 -10.05 4.37
CA PHE A 45 3.19 -10.75 3.26
C PHE A 45 2.27 -11.78 2.59
N GLY A 46 1.42 -12.47 3.35
CA GLY A 46 0.38 -13.34 2.79
C GLY A 46 -0.56 -12.59 1.85
N THR A 47 -0.94 -11.35 2.19
CA THR A 47 -1.76 -10.48 1.32
C THR A 47 -1.03 -10.12 0.02
N GLY A 48 0.24 -9.75 0.10
CA GLY A 48 1.03 -9.38 -1.07
C GLY A 48 1.23 -10.55 -2.03
N ILE A 49 1.58 -11.73 -1.51
CA ILE A 49 1.73 -12.97 -2.30
C ILE A 49 0.41 -13.36 -2.97
N ALA A 50 -0.71 -13.28 -2.23
CA ALA A 50 -2.04 -13.57 -2.78
C ALA A 50 -2.43 -12.61 -3.92
N THR A 51 -1.98 -11.35 -3.88
CA THR A 51 -2.24 -10.37 -4.95
C THR A 51 -1.58 -10.78 -6.27
N VAL A 52 -0.35 -11.32 -6.23
CA VAL A 52 0.34 -11.84 -7.42
C VAL A 52 -0.34 -13.12 -7.94
N ALA A 53 -0.71 -14.04 -7.02
CA ALA A 53 -1.44 -15.25 -7.38
C ALA A 53 -2.80 -14.93 -8.03
N LEU A 54 -3.48 -13.88 -7.57
CA LEU A 54 -4.74 -13.42 -8.16
C LEU A 54 -4.56 -12.97 -9.61
N ALA A 55 -3.46 -12.29 -9.93
CA ALA A 55 -3.17 -11.85 -11.29
C ALA A 55 -3.01 -13.03 -12.24
N LEU A 56 -2.28 -14.07 -11.83
CA LEU A 56 -2.16 -15.32 -12.59
C LEU A 56 -3.48 -16.04 -12.76
N PHE A 57 -4.23 -16.17 -11.68
CA PHE A 57 -5.52 -16.86 -11.70
C PHE A 57 -6.52 -16.17 -12.63
N ALA A 58 -6.55 -14.83 -12.62
CA ALA A 58 -7.39 -14.06 -13.53
C ALA A 58 -6.97 -14.26 -15.00
N PHE A 59 -5.66 -14.41 -15.27
CA PHE A 59 -5.18 -14.72 -16.62
C PHE A 59 -5.55 -16.14 -17.05
N ASP A 60 -5.40 -17.12 -16.18
CA ASP A 60 -5.81 -18.51 -16.45
C ASP A 60 -7.32 -18.61 -16.79
N LEU A 61 -8.15 -17.70 -16.22
CA LEU A 61 -9.61 -17.68 -16.43
C LEU A 61 -10.05 -16.90 -17.68
N ALA A 62 -9.38 -15.79 -18.02
CA ALA A 62 -9.87 -14.81 -19.00
C ALA A 62 -8.84 -14.37 -20.06
N GLY A 63 -7.64 -14.94 -20.06
CA GLY A 63 -6.61 -14.65 -21.05
C GLY A 63 -6.26 -13.14 -21.11
N GLU A 64 -6.30 -12.56 -22.31
CA GLU A 64 -5.94 -11.15 -22.56
C GLU A 64 -6.87 -10.14 -21.85
N GLU A 65 -8.12 -10.51 -21.55
CA GLU A 65 -9.05 -9.67 -20.79
C GLU A 65 -8.75 -9.63 -19.29
N SER A 66 -7.81 -10.44 -18.81
CA SER A 66 -7.40 -10.52 -17.40
C SER A 66 -6.97 -9.17 -16.81
N GLY A 67 -6.39 -8.30 -17.65
CA GLY A 67 -6.02 -6.93 -17.20
C GLY A 67 -7.20 -6.13 -16.66
N ALA A 68 -8.35 -6.17 -17.34
CA ALA A 68 -9.57 -5.51 -16.87
C ALA A 68 -10.11 -6.14 -15.59
N ILE A 69 -10.05 -7.48 -15.48
CA ILE A 69 -10.49 -8.23 -14.30
C ILE A 69 -9.60 -7.88 -13.10
N ILE A 70 -8.28 -7.95 -13.27
CA ILE A 70 -7.31 -7.63 -12.22
C ILE A 70 -7.45 -6.17 -11.79
N GLY A 71 -7.52 -5.25 -12.74
CA GLY A 71 -7.69 -3.83 -12.47
C GLY A 71 -8.96 -3.54 -11.66
N THR A 72 -10.08 -4.16 -12.03
CA THR A 72 -11.35 -4.04 -11.29
C THR A 72 -11.27 -4.67 -9.90
N ALA A 73 -10.68 -5.87 -9.77
CA ALA A 73 -10.51 -6.55 -8.48
C ALA A 73 -9.62 -5.74 -7.51
N LEU A 74 -8.51 -5.22 -8.01
CA LEU A 74 -7.62 -4.37 -7.20
C LEU A 74 -8.27 -3.01 -6.87
N SER A 75 -9.10 -2.46 -7.76
CA SER A 75 -9.90 -1.28 -7.46
C SER A 75 -10.92 -1.54 -6.34
N LEU A 76 -11.62 -2.66 -6.37
CA LEU A 76 -12.52 -3.08 -5.29
C LEU A 76 -11.76 -3.27 -3.97
N LYS A 77 -10.54 -3.80 -4.03
CA LYS A 77 -9.65 -3.87 -2.86
C LYS A 77 -9.38 -2.47 -2.28
N MET A 78 -9.06 -1.48 -3.10
CA MET A 78 -8.83 -0.11 -2.63
C MET A 78 -10.11 0.54 -2.10
N LEU A 79 -11.24 0.30 -2.74
CA LEU A 79 -12.56 0.75 -2.27
C LEU A 79 -12.87 0.19 -0.87
N ALA A 80 -12.57 -1.08 -0.65
CA ALA A 80 -12.72 -1.72 0.66
C ALA A 80 -11.86 -1.03 1.74
N TYR A 81 -10.61 -0.69 1.43
CA TYR A 81 -9.71 0.00 2.35
C TYR A 81 -10.17 1.42 2.68
N VAL A 82 -10.67 2.16 1.70
CA VAL A 82 -11.06 3.57 1.88
C VAL A 82 -12.42 3.72 2.54
N LEU A 83 -13.42 2.91 2.17
CA LEU A 83 -14.81 3.08 2.60
C LEU A 83 -15.32 1.97 3.53
N ALA A 84 -15.15 0.71 3.16
CA ALA A 84 -15.84 -0.37 3.87
C ALA A 84 -15.20 -0.69 5.23
N ALA A 85 -13.88 -0.71 5.31
CA ALA A 85 -13.18 -1.09 6.53
C ALA A 85 -13.34 -0.10 7.68
N PRO A 86 -13.31 1.23 7.50
CA PRO A 86 -13.63 2.17 8.56
C PRO A 86 -15.04 1.98 9.14
N VAL A 87 -16.02 1.73 8.26
CA VAL A 87 -17.40 1.46 8.67
C VAL A 87 -17.46 0.16 9.48
N LEU A 88 -16.86 -0.92 8.99
CA LEU A 88 -16.86 -2.21 9.68
C LEU A 88 -16.13 -2.12 11.03
N THR A 89 -15.07 -1.35 11.13
CA THR A 89 -14.33 -1.12 12.39
C THR A 89 -15.26 -0.54 13.46
N VAL A 90 -16.12 0.42 13.09
CA VAL A 90 -17.10 1.01 14.01
C VAL A 90 -18.22 0.02 14.34
N LEU A 91 -18.79 -0.66 13.35
CA LEU A 91 -19.86 -1.62 13.56
C LEU A 91 -19.45 -2.78 14.50
N THR A 92 -18.17 -3.13 14.50
CA THR A 92 -17.61 -4.22 15.29
C THR A 92 -17.03 -3.77 16.64
N GLU A 93 -17.24 -2.53 17.08
CA GLU A 93 -16.70 -2.01 18.36
C GLU A 93 -17.13 -2.84 19.58
N ARG A 94 -18.31 -3.43 19.53
CA ARG A 94 -18.86 -4.28 20.61
C ARG A 94 -18.25 -5.68 20.67
N ILE A 95 -17.58 -6.14 19.60
CA ILE A 95 -16.96 -7.45 19.54
C ILE A 95 -15.63 -7.43 20.29
N PRO A 96 -15.33 -8.42 21.16
CA PRO A 96 -14.02 -8.52 21.81
C PRO A 96 -12.90 -8.54 20.78
N ARG A 97 -11.90 -7.67 20.92
CA ARG A 97 -10.86 -7.41 19.89
C ARG A 97 -10.11 -8.67 19.44
N LYS A 98 -9.86 -9.59 20.38
CA LYS A 98 -9.23 -10.89 20.08
C LYS A 98 -10.08 -11.74 19.14
N GLN A 99 -11.38 -11.88 19.43
CA GLN A 99 -12.31 -12.65 18.60
C GLN A 99 -12.47 -12.01 17.22
N LEU A 100 -12.56 -10.69 17.17
CA LEU A 100 -12.64 -9.94 15.92
C LEU A 100 -11.42 -10.19 15.02
N LEU A 101 -10.20 -10.05 15.55
CA LEU A 101 -8.96 -10.26 14.79
C LEU A 101 -8.85 -11.70 14.27
N ILE A 102 -9.18 -12.70 15.10
CA ILE A 102 -9.18 -14.10 14.70
C ILE A 102 -10.24 -14.34 13.61
N GLY A 103 -11.45 -13.82 13.78
CA GLY A 103 -12.52 -13.94 12.79
C GLY A 103 -12.15 -13.33 11.45
N LEU A 104 -11.50 -12.15 11.45
CA LEU A 104 -11.02 -11.50 10.23
C LEU A 104 -9.92 -12.33 9.54
N ASP A 105 -9.00 -12.95 10.29
CA ASP A 105 -8.00 -13.86 9.73
C ASP A 105 -8.64 -15.10 9.10
N LEU A 106 -9.65 -15.69 9.75
CA LEU A 106 -10.37 -16.84 9.19
C LEU A 106 -11.17 -16.47 7.94
N VAL A 107 -11.79 -15.30 7.90
CA VAL A 107 -12.47 -14.79 6.69
C VAL A 107 -11.48 -14.63 5.55
N ARG A 108 -10.27 -14.06 5.82
CA ARG A 108 -9.21 -13.92 4.81
C ARG A 108 -8.73 -15.28 4.30
N ALA A 109 -8.45 -16.22 5.20
CA ALA A 109 -8.04 -17.57 4.84
C ALA A 109 -9.11 -18.28 4.00
N GLY A 110 -10.38 -18.22 4.42
CA GLY A 110 -11.51 -18.80 3.69
C GLY A 110 -11.69 -18.18 2.30
N SER A 111 -11.59 -16.87 2.16
CA SER A 111 -11.69 -16.18 0.87
C SER A 111 -10.62 -16.68 -0.10
N LEU A 112 -9.36 -16.86 0.35
CA LEU A 112 -8.28 -17.36 -0.49
C LEU A 112 -8.44 -18.83 -0.87
N LEU A 113 -8.93 -19.67 0.05
CA LEU A 113 -9.17 -21.09 -0.25
C LEU A 113 -10.33 -21.30 -1.23
N LEU A 114 -11.28 -20.36 -1.30
CA LEU A 114 -12.39 -20.41 -2.25
C LEU A 114 -11.99 -19.91 -3.64
N LEU A 115 -10.96 -19.06 -3.79
CA LEU A 115 -10.53 -18.51 -5.09
C LEU A 115 -10.22 -19.58 -6.14
N PRO A 116 -9.50 -20.67 -5.87
CA PRO A 116 -9.25 -21.72 -6.87
C PRO A 116 -10.50 -22.47 -7.35
N LEU A 117 -11.62 -22.35 -6.65
CA LEU A 117 -12.89 -23.00 -6.98
C LEU A 117 -13.83 -22.10 -7.79
N VAL A 118 -13.41 -20.88 -8.06
CA VAL A 118 -14.20 -19.88 -8.79
C VAL A 118 -14.27 -20.25 -10.27
N THR A 119 -15.44 -20.13 -10.86
CA THR A 119 -15.73 -20.37 -12.27
C THR A 119 -16.18 -19.10 -13.01
N GLU A 120 -16.62 -18.08 -12.27
CA GLU A 120 -17.19 -16.85 -12.80
C GLU A 120 -16.46 -15.61 -12.28
N VAL A 121 -16.27 -14.60 -13.12
CA VAL A 121 -15.52 -13.38 -12.81
C VAL A 121 -16.10 -12.63 -11.60
N TRP A 122 -17.43 -12.53 -11.48
CA TRP A 122 -18.08 -11.83 -10.36
C TRP A 122 -17.74 -12.45 -9.00
N GLN A 123 -17.48 -13.77 -8.95
CA GLN A 123 -17.07 -14.45 -7.72
C GLN A 123 -15.68 -14.00 -7.27
N ILE A 124 -14.74 -13.75 -8.23
CA ILE A 124 -13.44 -13.14 -7.94
C ILE A 124 -13.66 -11.79 -7.25
N TYR A 125 -14.51 -10.93 -7.83
CA TYR A 125 -14.78 -9.61 -7.27
C TYR A 125 -15.36 -9.67 -5.86
N ALA A 126 -16.31 -10.56 -5.63
CA ALA A 126 -16.93 -10.76 -4.31
C ALA A 126 -15.90 -11.23 -3.28
N LEU A 127 -15.11 -12.25 -3.59
CA LEU A 127 -14.11 -12.81 -2.68
C LEU A 127 -12.97 -11.81 -2.40
N VAL A 128 -12.47 -11.10 -3.42
CA VAL A 128 -11.45 -10.07 -3.26
C VAL A 128 -11.97 -8.91 -2.41
N PHE A 129 -13.23 -8.50 -2.60
CA PHE A 129 -13.82 -7.44 -1.78
C PHE A 129 -13.94 -7.87 -0.31
N VAL A 130 -14.48 -9.05 -0.03
CA VAL A 130 -14.59 -9.60 1.33
C VAL A 130 -13.21 -9.73 2.00
N PHE A 131 -12.25 -10.30 1.27
CA PHE A 131 -10.86 -10.40 1.71
C PHE A 131 -10.25 -9.03 2.05
N ALA A 132 -10.47 -8.03 1.19
CA ALA A 132 -9.92 -6.70 1.36
C ALA A 132 -10.55 -5.95 2.53
N VAL A 133 -11.87 -6.05 2.72
CA VAL A 133 -12.56 -5.47 3.88
C VAL A 133 -12.04 -6.08 5.18
N ALA A 134 -11.88 -7.41 5.23
CA ALA A 134 -11.33 -8.10 6.38
C ALA A 134 -9.87 -7.69 6.66
N SER A 135 -9.04 -7.57 5.61
CA SER A 135 -7.62 -7.19 5.72
C SER A 135 -7.45 -5.76 6.22
N ALA A 136 -8.19 -4.81 5.67
CA ALA A 136 -8.13 -3.41 6.07
C ALA A 136 -8.67 -3.22 7.50
N THR A 137 -9.78 -3.89 7.85
CA THR A 137 -10.34 -3.84 9.21
C THR A 137 -9.36 -4.42 10.22
N PHE A 138 -8.69 -5.53 9.91
CA PHE A 138 -7.63 -6.09 10.76
C PHE A 138 -6.53 -5.07 11.03
N GLY A 139 -6.04 -4.36 10.00
CA GLY A 139 -5.03 -3.31 10.13
C GLY A 139 -5.47 -2.18 11.06
N PHE A 140 -6.69 -1.69 10.95
CA PHE A 140 -7.23 -0.65 11.83
C PHE A 140 -7.37 -1.13 13.28
N VAL A 141 -7.88 -2.36 13.48
CA VAL A 141 -8.02 -2.93 14.82
C VAL A 141 -6.66 -3.22 15.45
N TYR A 142 -5.69 -3.72 14.67
CA TYR A 142 -4.30 -3.89 15.09
C TYR A 142 -3.72 -2.59 15.64
N LEU A 143 -3.78 -1.51 14.87
CA LEU A 143 -3.27 -0.20 15.28
C LEU A 143 -3.96 0.35 16.54
N ALA A 144 -5.25 0.06 16.71
CA ALA A 144 -6.03 0.47 17.89
C ALA A 144 -5.65 -0.31 19.15
N VAL A 145 -5.23 -1.58 19.03
CA VAL A 145 -4.90 -2.48 20.16
C VAL A 145 -3.47 -2.24 20.67
N VAL A 146 -2.51 -1.93 19.79
CA VAL A 146 -1.08 -1.82 20.12
C VAL A 146 -0.79 -0.90 21.31
N PRO A 147 -1.39 0.31 21.45
CA PRO A 147 -1.12 1.20 22.59
C PRO A 147 -1.41 0.58 23.95
N TYR A 148 -2.41 -0.31 24.03
CA TYR A 148 -2.81 -0.96 25.28
C TYR A 148 -1.89 -2.10 25.72
N LEU A 149 -1.02 -2.59 24.82
CA LEU A 149 -0.02 -3.63 25.10
C LEU A 149 1.32 -3.04 25.53
N LEU A 150 1.53 -1.75 25.30
CA LEU A 150 2.79 -1.06 25.54
C LEU A 150 2.65 -0.11 26.72
N GLY A 151 3.66 -0.08 27.57
CA GLY A 151 3.63 0.67 28.84
C GLY A 151 4.08 2.12 28.73
N SER A 152 4.61 2.55 27.55
CA SER A 152 5.16 3.90 27.36
C SER A 152 4.93 4.45 25.96
N ALA A 153 4.91 5.78 25.84
CA ALA A 153 4.83 6.49 24.58
C ALA A 153 6.02 6.17 23.65
N GLU A 154 7.21 5.95 24.23
CA GLU A 154 8.41 5.59 23.47
C GLU A 154 8.30 4.21 22.83
N ASP A 155 7.87 3.18 23.59
CA ASP A 155 7.64 1.84 23.06
C ASP A 155 6.56 1.86 21.97
N TYR A 156 5.50 2.66 22.14
CA TYR A 156 4.45 2.84 21.12
C TYR A 156 5.01 3.48 19.84
N THR A 157 5.78 4.55 19.95
CA THR A 157 6.41 5.19 18.78
C THR A 157 7.33 4.22 18.03
N ARG A 158 8.11 3.42 18.75
CA ARG A 158 8.94 2.35 18.16
C ARG A 158 8.09 1.29 17.47
N SER A 159 6.94 0.93 18.02
CA SER A 159 6.04 -0.05 17.42
C SER A 159 5.42 0.45 16.12
N LEU A 160 5.01 1.72 16.07
CA LEU A 160 4.53 2.36 14.83
C LEU A 160 5.61 2.37 13.74
N ALA A 161 6.86 2.70 14.11
CA ALA A 161 7.97 2.68 13.18
C ALA A 161 8.22 1.26 12.61
N ARG A 162 8.16 0.21 13.46
CA ARG A 162 8.30 -1.19 13.02
C ARG A 162 7.16 -1.61 12.07
N SER A 163 5.91 -1.25 12.42
CA SER A 163 4.75 -1.54 11.57
C SER A 163 4.86 -0.84 10.22
N ARG A 164 5.35 0.41 10.22
CA ARG A 164 5.59 1.16 8.99
C ARG A 164 6.68 0.53 8.12
N ILE A 165 7.80 0.12 8.71
CA ILE A 165 8.87 -0.59 8.00
C ILE A 165 8.33 -1.89 7.38
N ALA A 166 7.52 -2.66 8.10
CA ALA A 166 6.91 -3.88 7.57
C ALA A 166 6.02 -3.59 6.36
N GLN A 167 5.19 -2.54 6.42
CA GLN A 167 4.34 -2.10 5.31
C GLN A 167 5.15 -1.64 4.10
N GLU A 168 6.23 -0.87 4.31
CA GLU A 168 7.10 -0.42 3.21
C GLU A 168 7.85 -1.59 2.55
N LEU A 169 8.21 -2.62 3.34
CA LEU A 169 8.87 -3.82 2.83
C LEU A 169 7.91 -4.77 2.11
N GLU A 170 6.61 -4.75 2.43
CA GLU A 170 5.61 -5.61 1.79
C GLU A 170 5.57 -5.38 0.28
N GLY A 171 5.55 -4.12 -0.17
CA GLY A 171 5.49 -3.76 -1.58
C GLY A 171 6.60 -4.39 -2.44
N PRO A 172 7.90 -4.22 -2.12
CA PRO A 172 9.00 -4.80 -2.88
C PRO A 172 9.23 -6.29 -2.60
N VAL A 173 9.00 -6.76 -1.37
CA VAL A 173 9.33 -8.14 -0.97
C VAL A 173 8.27 -9.14 -1.43
N SER A 174 6.98 -8.76 -1.45
CA SER A 174 5.91 -9.70 -1.82
C SER A 174 5.98 -10.18 -3.26
N PRO A 175 6.24 -9.35 -4.29
CA PRO A 175 6.46 -9.83 -5.65
C PRO A 175 7.67 -10.76 -5.74
N LEU A 176 8.73 -10.49 -4.97
CA LEU A 176 9.93 -11.31 -4.92
C LEU A 176 9.65 -12.70 -4.33
N LEU A 177 8.92 -12.75 -3.20
CA LEU A 177 8.50 -13.99 -2.58
C LEU A 177 7.56 -14.78 -3.51
N ALA A 178 6.59 -14.09 -4.13
CA ALA A 178 5.67 -14.72 -5.08
C ALA A 178 6.43 -15.32 -6.27
N ALA A 179 7.42 -14.61 -6.81
CA ALA A 179 8.28 -15.10 -7.88
C ALA A 179 9.00 -16.41 -7.48
N GLY A 180 9.62 -16.44 -6.29
CA GLY A 180 10.26 -17.66 -5.78
C GLY A 180 9.29 -18.82 -5.57
N LEU A 181 8.07 -18.54 -5.11
CA LEU A 181 7.04 -19.56 -4.90
C LEU A 181 6.48 -20.12 -6.21
N LEU A 182 6.36 -19.30 -7.26
CA LEU A 182 5.89 -19.71 -8.57
C LEU A 182 6.79 -20.75 -9.25
N VAL A 183 8.07 -20.78 -8.90
CA VAL A 183 9.01 -21.81 -9.41
C VAL A 183 8.66 -23.21 -8.89
N VAL A 184 8.08 -23.30 -7.67
CA VAL A 184 7.87 -24.59 -6.97
C VAL A 184 6.39 -24.94 -6.80
N LEU A 185 5.48 -23.97 -6.85
CA LEU A 185 4.06 -24.14 -6.58
C LEU A 185 3.19 -23.68 -7.75
N ALA A 186 2.13 -24.47 -8.03
CA ALA A 186 1.05 -23.99 -8.89
C ALA A 186 0.29 -22.83 -8.22
N THR A 187 -0.45 -22.03 -8.99
CA THR A 187 -1.23 -20.87 -8.52
C THR A 187 -2.15 -21.22 -7.33
N ALA A 188 -2.85 -22.37 -7.40
CA ALA A 188 -3.67 -22.85 -6.30
C ALA A 188 -2.87 -23.11 -5.00
N GLY A 189 -1.64 -23.65 -5.12
CA GLY A 189 -0.75 -23.87 -3.98
C GLY A 189 -0.33 -22.57 -3.30
N ILE A 190 -0.18 -21.49 -4.05
CA ILE A 190 0.13 -20.17 -3.49
C ILE A 190 -1.04 -19.62 -2.67
N PHE A 191 -2.29 -19.78 -3.12
CA PHE A 191 -3.47 -19.41 -2.33
C PHE A 191 -3.57 -20.21 -1.03
N VAL A 192 -3.27 -21.52 -1.07
CA VAL A 192 -3.24 -22.36 0.14
C VAL A 192 -2.15 -21.90 1.11
N LEU A 193 -0.95 -21.61 0.63
CA LEU A 193 0.15 -21.08 1.45
C LEU A 193 -0.21 -19.73 2.08
N ALA A 194 -0.78 -18.82 1.30
CA ALA A 194 -1.23 -17.51 1.79
C ALA A 194 -2.36 -17.67 2.83
N ALA A 195 -3.31 -18.58 2.62
CA ALA A 195 -4.33 -18.91 3.60
C ALA A 195 -3.72 -19.46 4.90
N GLY A 196 -2.69 -20.31 4.79
CA GLY A 196 -1.91 -20.80 5.93
C GLY A 196 -1.25 -19.68 6.73
N ALA A 197 -0.78 -18.64 6.07
CA ALA A 197 -0.22 -17.45 6.74
C ALA A 197 -1.29 -16.73 7.60
N PHE A 198 -2.54 -16.63 7.15
CA PHE A 198 -3.63 -16.05 7.94
C PHE A 198 -4.05 -16.95 9.10
N VAL A 199 -4.06 -18.27 8.91
CA VAL A 199 -4.30 -19.23 10.01
C VAL A 199 -3.20 -19.11 11.07
N LEU A 200 -1.92 -19.01 10.65
CA LEU A 200 -0.81 -18.81 11.58
C LEU A 200 -0.92 -17.46 12.31
N SER A 201 -1.34 -16.39 11.62
CA SER A 201 -1.65 -15.10 12.25
C SER A 201 -2.74 -15.26 13.31
N ALA A 202 -3.85 -15.96 13.01
CA ALA A 202 -4.93 -16.22 13.96
C ALA A 202 -4.44 -16.99 15.19
N VAL A 203 -3.56 -17.97 15.03
CA VAL A 203 -2.94 -18.72 16.14
C VAL A 203 -2.09 -17.80 17.01
N LEU A 204 -1.27 -16.93 16.41
CA LEU A 204 -0.45 -15.97 17.15
C LEU A 204 -1.30 -14.92 17.89
N VAL A 205 -2.37 -14.42 17.26
CA VAL A 205 -3.36 -13.54 17.90
C VAL A 205 -4.06 -14.25 19.06
N ASN A 206 -4.41 -15.54 18.89
CA ASN A 206 -5.01 -16.33 19.96
C ASN A 206 -4.07 -16.55 21.15
N ALA A 207 -2.77 -16.67 20.91
CA ALA A 207 -1.75 -16.78 21.95
C ALA A 207 -1.45 -15.44 22.66
N ALA A 208 -1.86 -14.30 22.10
CA ALA A 208 -1.68 -12.97 22.69
C ALA A 208 -2.81 -12.68 23.72
N ARG A 209 -2.46 -11.92 24.77
CA ARG A 209 -3.42 -11.44 25.77
C ARG A 209 -3.87 -10.03 25.37
N LEU A 210 -5.02 -9.92 24.71
CA LEU A 210 -5.54 -8.65 24.23
C LEU A 210 -6.62 -8.08 25.16
N PRO A 211 -6.76 -6.75 25.27
CA PRO A 211 -7.86 -6.12 26.00
C PRO A 211 -9.20 -6.50 25.37
N ARG A 212 -10.19 -6.78 26.21
CA ARG A 212 -11.52 -7.22 25.74
C ARG A 212 -12.25 -6.10 24.99
N HIS A 213 -12.22 -4.90 25.54
CA HIS A 213 -12.87 -3.72 24.99
C HIS A 213 -11.91 -2.53 25.05
N LEU A 214 -11.95 -1.68 24.05
CA LEU A 214 -11.27 -0.41 24.04
C LEU A 214 -12.30 0.67 24.35
N THR A 215 -11.95 1.64 25.18
CA THR A 215 -12.78 2.83 25.38
C THR A 215 -12.86 3.60 24.06
N ALA A 216 -14.06 3.60 23.46
CA ALA A 216 -14.27 4.32 22.21
C ALA A 216 -14.14 5.83 22.47
N ARG A 217 -13.30 6.51 21.70
CA ARG A 217 -13.28 7.97 21.67
C ARG A 217 -14.52 8.45 20.93
N SER A 218 -15.25 9.40 21.53
CA SER A 218 -16.55 9.91 21.06
C SER A 218 -16.52 10.78 19.80
N ASP A 219 -15.38 10.91 19.12
CA ASP A 219 -15.28 11.67 17.89
C ASP A 219 -16.04 10.96 16.77
N GLY A 220 -16.99 11.63 16.16
CA GLY A 220 -17.81 11.07 15.08
C GLY A 220 -16.93 10.52 13.94
N LEU A 221 -17.35 9.41 13.34
CA LEU A 221 -16.65 8.71 12.24
C LEU A 221 -16.22 9.67 11.11
N LEU A 222 -17.13 10.56 10.68
CA LEU A 222 -16.86 11.54 9.64
C LEU A 222 -15.77 12.54 10.02
N ALA A 223 -15.70 12.97 11.29
CA ALA A 223 -14.66 13.87 11.76
C ALA A 223 -13.28 13.19 11.71
N LYS A 224 -13.19 11.91 12.12
CA LYS A 224 -11.95 11.13 12.05
C LYS A 224 -11.50 10.89 10.60
N LEU A 225 -12.42 10.57 9.69
CA LEU A 225 -12.13 10.31 8.27
C LEU A 225 -11.69 11.56 7.50
N THR A 226 -12.25 12.72 7.83
CA THR A 226 -11.99 13.98 7.09
C THR A 226 -10.85 14.81 7.66
N ARG A 227 -10.49 14.64 8.94
CA ARG A 227 -9.42 15.43 9.60
C ARG A 227 -8.06 15.21 8.91
N GLY A 228 -7.67 13.96 8.69
CA GLY A 228 -6.39 13.61 8.08
C GLY A 228 -6.22 14.19 6.68
N PRO A 229 -7.11 13.91 5.72
CA PRO A 229 -7.06 14.49 4.37
C PRO A 229 -7.11 16.03 4.37
N ARG A 230 -7.94 16.65 5.22
CA ARG A 230 -7.97 18.13 5.34
C ARG A 230 -6.64 18.69 5.82
N LEU A 231 -6.04 18.09 6.85
CA LEU A 231 -4.73 18.48 7.36
C LEU A 231 -3.66 18.30 6.29
N PHE A 232 -3.70 17.19 5.56
CA PHE A 232 -2.76 16.89 4.47
C PHE A 232 -2.85 17.93 3.35
N VAL A 233 -4.05 18.26 2.88
CA VAL A 233 -4.25 19.28 1.84
C VAL A 233 -3.95 20.70 2.33
N SER A 234 -3.99 20.98 3.63
CA SER A 234 -3.69 22.32 4.17
C SER A 234 -2.21 22.70 4.05
N VAL A 235 -1.30 21.74 4.00
CA VAL A 235 0.14 21.95 3.86
C VAL A 235 0.53 21.98 2.38
N PRO A 236 1.07 23.10 1.84
CA PRO A 236 1.33 23.25 0.41
C PRO A 236 2.18 22.13 -0.21
N VAL A 237 3.24 21.70 0.48
CA VAL A 237 4.13 20.63 0.02
C VAL A 237 3.37 19.29 -0.12
N PHE A 238 2.41 19.01 0.75
CA PHE A 238 1.65 17.74 0.66
C PHE A 238 0.67 17.70 -0.53
N ARG A 239 0.29 18.86 -1.08
CA ARG A 239 -0.44 18.90 -2.37
C ARG A 239 0.42 18.40 -3.53
N ALA A 240 1.73 18.73 -3.52
CA ALA A 240 2.66 18.17 -4.47
C ALA A 240 2.80 16.65 -4.31
N VAL A 241 2.81 16.16 -3.06
CA VAL A 241 2.85 14.71 -2.77
C VAL A 241 1.65 13.98 -3.35
N ILE A 242 0.44 14.56 -3.33
CA ILE A 242 -0.73 13.95 -3.97
C ILE A 242 -0.48 13.72 -5.47
N ALA A 243 0.08 14.70 -6.17
CA ALA A 243 0.41 14.55 -7.58
C ALA A 243 1.50 13.48 -7.82
N LEU A 244 2.47 13.36 -6.92
CA LEU A 244 3.47 12.30 -6.96
C LEU A 244 2.86 10.91 -6.76
N ASP A 245 1.91 10.78 -5.83
CA ASP A 245 1.17 9.54 -5.60
C ASP A 245 0.40 9.09 -6.85
N VAL A 246 -0.13 10.03 -7.64
CA VAL A 246 -0.76 9.70 -8.93
C VAL A 246 0.26 9.05 -9.88
N ALA A 247 1.46 9.61 -10.03
CA ALA A 247 2.49 9.03 -10.90
C ALA A 247 2.94 7.64 -10.42
N VAL A 248 3.12 7.47 -9.10
CA VAL A 248 3.42 6.15 -8.48
C VAL A 248 2.30 5.17 -8.73
N ALA A 249 1.04 5.59 -8.54
CA ALA A 249 -0.12 4.72 -8.72
C ALA A 249 -0.26 4.24 -10.17
N LEU A 250 -0.04 5.11 -11.15
CA LEU A 250 -0.10 4.78 -12.57
C LEU A 250 0.99 3.76 -12.96
N ALA A 251 2.24 3.98 -12.51
CA ALA A 251 3.33 3.05 -12.75
C ALA A 251 3.11 1.70 -12.06
N SER A 252 2.70 1.71 -10.78
CA SER A 252 2.39 0.48 -10.04
C SER A 252 1.20 -0.27 -10.63
N ALA A 253 0.18 0.43 -11.13
CA ALA A 253 -0.95 -0.18 -11.80
C ALA A 253 -0.53 -0.87 -13.10
N MET A 254 0.33 -0.26 -13.91
CA MET A 254 0.86 -0.89 -15.12
C MET A 254 1.59 -2.19 -14.79
N VAL A 255 2.44 -2.18 -13.77
CA VAL A 255 3.17 -3.38 -13.33
C VAL A 255 2.24 -4.44 -12.78
N LEU A 256 1.38 -4.13 -11.80
CA LEU A 256 0.58 -5.15 -11.11
C LEU A 256 -0.55 -5.72 -11.96
N VAL A 257 -1.15 -4.89 -12.84
CA VAL A 257 -2.31 -5.29 -13.64
C VAL A 257 -1.88 -5.94 -14.96
N ASN A 258 -0.92 -5.33 -15.66
CA ASN A 258 -0.63 -5.72 -17.04
C ASN A 258 0.61 -6.63 -17.21
N THR A 259 1.42 -6.89 -16.15
CA THR A 259 2.62 -7.76 -16.31
C THR A 259 2.24 -9.14 -16.80
N VAL A 260 1.15 -9.74 -16.31
CA VAL A 260 0.71 -11.07 -16.74
C VAL A 260 0.29 -11.03 -18.22
N VAL A 261 -0.48 -10.01 -18.60
CA VAL A 261 -0.92 -9.82 -20.01
C VAL A 261 0.27 -9.61 -20.94
N ILE A 262 1.27 -8.82 -20.50
CA ILE A 262 2.49 -8.57 -21.29
C ILE A 262 3.30 -9.85 -21.45
N VAL A 263 3.57 -10.56 -20.35
CA VAL A 263 4.49 -11.71 -20.39
C VAL A 263 3.84 -12.92 -21.05
N GLN A 264 2.62 -13.29 -20.65
CA GLN A 264 1.96 -14.48 -21.14
C GLN A 264 1.12 -14.22 -22.42
N GLY A 265 0.47 -13.05 -22.54
CA GLY A 265 -0.34 -12.72 -23.72
C GLY A 265 0.49 -12.14 -24.86
N PHE A 266 1.28 -11.08 -24.61
CA PHE A 266 1.98 -10.35 -25.67
C PHE A 266 3.34 -10.97 -26.06
N LEU A 267 4.12 -11.43 -25.05
CA LEU A 267 5.45 -12.05 -25.28
C LEU A 267 5.38 -13.57 -25.45
N ASP A 268 4.22 -14.20 -25.21
CA ASP A 268 3.99 -15.65 -25.29
C ASP A 268 5.02 -16.46 -24.47
N MET A 269 5.30 -15.99 -23.24
CA MET A 269 6.28 -16.58 -22.36
C MET A 269 5.61 -17.25 -21.16
N ASP A 270 6.36 -18.14 -20.51
CA ASP A 270 5.90 -18.96 -19.41
C ASP A 270 5.84 -18.21 -18.05
N ARG A 271 5.46 -18.96 -17.01
CA ARG A 271 5.35 -18.46 -15.62
C ARG A 271 6.70 -18.08 -15.03
N ASP A 272 7.80 -18.68 -15.50
CA ASP A 272 9.14 -18.36 -15.01
C ASP A 272 9.55 -16.94 -15.45
N ALA A 273 9.22 -16.56 -16.69
CA ALA A 273 9.43 -15.20 -17.17
C ALA A 273 8.58 -14.18 -16.41
N LEU A 274 7.34 -14.54 -16.04
CA LEU A 274 6.50 -13.69 -15.19
C LEU A 274 7.10 -13.51 -13.80
N ALA A 275 7.59 -14.59 -13.19
CA ALA A 275 8.29 -14.53 -11.91
C ALA A 275 9.50 -13.59 -11.96
N LEU A 276 10.31 -13.68 -13.04
CA LEU A 276 11.43 -12.78 -13.27
C LEU A 276 11.00 -11.31 -13.42
N ALA A 277 9.87 -11.05 -14.09
CA ALA A 277 9.37 -9.68 -14.24
C ALA A 277 8.99 -9.06 -12.88
N PHE A 278 8.24 -9.76 -12.04
CA PHE A 278 7.93 -9.29 -10.69
C PHE A 278 9.18 -9.19 -9.79
N PHE A 279 10.12 -10.15 -9.94
CA PHE A 279 11.41 -10.09 -9.25
C PHE A 279 12.19 -8.83 -9.62
N ALA A 280 12.26 -8.48 -10.90
CA ALA A 280 12.98 -7.29 -11.38
C ALA A 280 12.38 -6.00 -10.79
N PHE A 281 11.04 -5.87 -10.75
CA PHE A 281 10.37 -4.73 -10.11
C PHE A 281 10.68 -4.65 -8.62
N GLY A 282 10.55 -5.77 -7.89
CA GLY A 282 10.84 -5.82 -6.46
C GLY A 282 12.30 -5.51 -6.15
N LEU A 283 13.25 -6.07 -6.94
CA LEU A 283 14.68 -5.82 -6.80
C LEU A 283 15.02 -4.34 -7.04
N GLY A 284 14.45 -3.73 -8.09
CA GLY A 284 14.61 -2.30 -8.35
C GLY A 284 14.14 -1.43 -7.19
N SER A 285 12.99 -1.78 -6.59
CA SER A 285 12.42 -1.09 -5.44
C SER A 285 13.31 -1.23 -4.19
N ILE A 286 13.83 -2.42 -3.91
CA ILE A 286 14.77 -2.67 -2.80
C ILE A 286 16.06 -1.87 -2.99
N ILE A 287 16.67 -1.93 -4.18
CA ILE A 287 17.87 -1.16 -4.49
C ILE A 287 17.61 0.34 -4.32
N GLY A 288 16.49 0.84 -4.83
CA GLY A 288 16.09 2.24 -4.68
C GLY A 288 15.98 2.67 -3.21
N ALA A 289 15.33 1.84 -2.38
CA ALA A 289 15.20 2.09 -0.96
C ALA A 289 16.53 2.03 -0.20
N MET A 290 17.41 1.09 -0.56
CA MET A 290 18.76 0.96 0.05
C MET A 290 19.69 2.13 -0.29
N LEU A 291 19.57 2.70 -1.48
CA LEU A 291 20.37 3.87 -1.89
C LEU A 291 19.88 5.15 -1.22
N MET A 292 18.63 5.21 -0.74
CA MET A 292 18.01 6.42 -0.23
C MET A 292 18.77 7.10 0.92
N PRO A 293 19.25 6.39 1.98
CA PRO A 293 20.01 7.03 3.06
C PRO A 293 21.30 7.72 2.57
N LEU A 294 21.95 7.16 1.54
CA LEU A 294 23.16 7.73 0.94
C LEU A 294 22.85 8.98 0.10
N LEU A 295 21.71 8.98 -0.55
CA LEU A 295 21.29 10.07 -1.44
C LEU A 295 20.72 11.25 -0.67
N LEU A 296 19.91 11.02 0.37
CA LEU A 296 19.32 12.07 1.23
C LEU A 296 20.37 12.90 1.96
N GLY A 297 21.56 12.35 2.21
CA GLY A 297 22.68 13.11 2.76
C GLY A 297 23.39 14.07 1.77
N ARG A 298 23.12 13.93 0.46
CA ARG A 298 23.83 14.66 -0.61
C ARG A 298 22.91 15.43 -1.56
N ILE A 299 21.66 15.02 -1.71
CA ILE A 299 20.70 15.54 -2.68
C ILE A 299 19.45 15.97 -1.93
N ALA A 300 18.92 17.15 -2.22
CA ALA A 300 17.67 17.64 -1.63
C ALA A 300 16.50 16.69 -1.94
N GLU A 301 15.62 16.46 -0.95
CA GLU A 301 14.44 15.59 -1.06
C GLU A 301 13.63 15.89 -2.33
N ARG A 302 13.40 17.18 -2.62
CA ARG A 302 12.70 17.64 -3.83
C ARG A 302 13.30 17.08 -5.12
N ARG A 303 14.63 17.13 -5.25
CA ARG A 303 15.32 16.64 -6.46
C ARG A 303 15.19 15.13 -6.61
N LEU A 304 15.32 14.38 -5.49
CA LEU A 304 15.19 12.92 -5.50
C LEU A 304 13.79 12.50 -5.95
N VAL A 305 12.75 13.13 -5.39
CA VAL A 305 11.35 12.82 -5.73
C VAL A 305 11.07 13.14 -7.20
N LEU A 306 11.58 14.28 -7.71
CA LEU A 306 11.42 14.66 -9.12
C LEU A 306 12.15 13.70 -10.06
N ILE A 307 13.39 13.28 -9.72
CA ILE A 307 14.12 12.26 -10.48
C ILE A 307 13.33 10.95 -10.50
N GLY A 308 12.82 10.48 -9.34
CA GLY A 308 11.97 9.30 -9.25
C GLY A 308 10.74 9.40 -10.16
N THR A 309 10.06 10.55 -10.16
CA THR A 309 8.87 10.77 -10.98
C THR A 309 9.21 10.83 -12.48
N VAL A 310 10.34 11.42 -12.86
CA VAL A 310 10.84 11.40 -14.25
C VAL A 310 11.16 9.96 -14.68
N LEU A 311 11.81 9.17 -13.82
CA LEU A 311 12.05 7.75 -14.11
C LEU A 311 10.75 6.99 -14.35
N LEU A 312 9.69 7.23 -13.54
CA LEU A 312 8.39 6.62 -13.75
C LEU A 312 7.76 7.05 -15.09
N THR A 313 7.76 8.34 -15.39
CA THR A 313 7.16 8.90 -16.61
C THR A 313 7.88 8.40 -17.87
N VAL A 314 9.21 8.51 -17.89
CA VAL A 314 10.04 8.08 -19.03
C VAL A 314 10.00 6.55 -19.16
N GLY A 315 10.07 5.83 -18.04
CA GLY A 315 9.96 4.38 -18.02
C GLY A 315 8.64 3.91 -18.63
N LEU A 316 7.50 4.48 -18.21
CA LEU A 316 6.21 4.19 -18.85
C LEU A 316 6.23 4.50 -20.35
N GLY A 317 6.78 5.65 -20.77
CA GLY A 317 6.87 6.00 -22.21
C GLY A 317 7.69 5.00 -23.00
N LEU A 318 8.85 4.57 -22.49
CA LEU A 318 9.69 3.55 -23.11
C LEU A 318 9.05 2.16 -23.12
N GLY A 319 8.12 1.90 -22.20
CA GLY A 319 7.38 0.66 -22.12
C GLY A 319 6.56 0.35 -23.37
N ALA A 320 6.08 1.37 -24.08
CA ALA A 320 5.35 1.20 -25.34
C ALA A 320 6.16 0.55 -26.46
N MET A 321 7.49 0.58 -26.37
CA MET A 321 8.41 0.03 -27.37
C MET A 321 8.95 -1.35 -26.99
N GLN A 322 8.53 -1.92 -25.85
CA GLN A 322 9.07 -3.18 -25.35
C GLN A 322 8.49 -4.38 -26.10
N THR A 323 9.36 -5.15 -26.71
CA THR A 323 9.03 -6.37 -27.46
C THR A 323 9.82 -7.59 -26.99
N LYS A 324 10.70 -7.42 -26.00
CA LYS A 324 11.59 -8.47 -25.49
C LYS A 324 11.57 -8.52 -23.96
N LEU A 325 11.68 -9.72 -23.39
CA LEU A 325 11.71 -9.93 -21.95
C LEU A 325 12.81 -9.11 -21.25
N ILE A 326 14.04 -9.12 -21.78
CA ILE A 326 15.17 -8.39 -21.16
C ILE A 326 14.86 -6.90 -21.02
N GLY A 327 14.28 -6.27 -22.05
CA GLY A 327 13.86 -4.88 -22.00
C GLY A 327 12.79 -4.65 -20.94
N LEU A 328 11.82 -5.55 -20.81
CA LEU A 328 10.78 -5.52 -19.79
C LEU A 328 11.37 -5.63 -18.37
N LEU A 329 12.33 -6.55 -18.14
CA LEU A 329 12.98 -6.72 -16.84
C LEU A 329 13.73 -5.46 -16.41
N ILE A 330 14.50 -4.85 -17.33
CA ILE A 330 15.20 -3.59 -17.06
C ILE A 330 14.18 -2.47 -16.76
N LEU A 331 13.13 -2.38 -17.55
CA LEU A 331 12.06 -1.40 -17.36
C LEU A 331 11.38 -1.55 -16.00
N TRP A 332 11.03 -2.78 -15.59
CA TRP A 332 10.41 -3.05 -14.29
C TRP A 332 11.35 -2.70 -13.14
N ALA A 333 12.64 -3.01 -13.25
CA ALA A 333 13.64 -2.60 -12.26
C ALA A 333 13.73 -1.08 -12.13
N VAL A 334 13.71 -0.35 -13.26
CA VAL A 334 13.72 1.13 -13.27
C VAL A 334 12.44 1.70 -12.68
N LEU A 335 11.27 1.14 -13.00
CA LEU A 335 10.00 1.57 -12.39
C LEU A 335 9.97 1.30 -10.89
N GLY A 336 10.45 0.13 -10.44
CA GLY A 336 10.57 -0.20 -9.02
C GLY A 336 11.47 0.79 -8.27
N LEU A 337 12.63 1.11 -8.85
CA LEU A 337 13.55 2.12 -8.31
C LEU A 337 12.89 3.50 -8.25
N GLY A 338 12.18 3.91 -9.31
CA GLY A 338 11.45 5.17 -9.36
C GLY A 338 10.37 5.28 -8.28
N VAL A 339 9.60 4.21 -8.06
CA VAL A 339 8.60 4.13 -6.97
C VAL A 339 9.25 4.34 -5.59
N ALA A 340 10.36 3.66 -5.32
CA ALA A 340 11.09 3.82 -4.06
C ALA A 340 11.65 5.24 -3.89
N TRP A 341 12.13 5.86 -4.97
CA TRP A 341 12.69 7.23 -4.93
C TRP A 341 11.62 8.32 -4.81
N VAL A 342 10.35 8.00 -5.01
CA VAL A 342 9.24 8.90 -4.67
C VAL A 342 8.75 8.63 -3.25
N LEU A 343 8.41 7.41 -2.89
CA LEU A 343 7.73 7.09 -1.63
C LEU A 343 8.63 7.26 -0.40
N THR A 344 9.92 6.91 -0.49
CA THR A 344 10.81 6.97 0.67
C THR A 344 11.07 8.41 1.13
N PRO A 345 11.44 9.38 0.25
CA PRO A 345 11.59 10.77 0.68
C PRO A 345 10.29 11.40 1.20
N VAL A 346 9.13 11.01 0.64
CA VAL A 346 7.82 11.48 1.16
C VAL A 346 7.63 11.07 2.61
N THR A 347 8.03 9.87 2.99
CA THR A 347 7.99 9.40 4.39
C THR A 347 8.88 10.26 5.30
N TYR A 348 10.08 10.63 4.84
CA TYR A 348 10.98 11.54 5.58
C TYR A 348 10.40 12.95 5.68
N LEU A 349 9.81 13.46 4.60
CA LEU A 349 9.18 14.77 4.54
C LEU A 349 8.01 14.88 5.55
N ILE A 350 7.15 13.88 5.62
CA ILE A 350 6.06 13.84 6.60
C ILE A 350 6.62 13.88 8.02
N ARG A 351 7.66 13.08 8.32
CA ARG A 351 8.30 13.08 9.65
C ARG A 351 8.92 14.41 10.02
N ARG A 352 9.52 15.11 9.05
CA ARG A 352 10.18 16.41 9.28
C ARG A 352 9.18 17.54 9.50
N LEU A 353 8.06 17.54 8.79
CA LEU A 353 7.08 18.64 8.80
C LEU A 353 5.94 18.43 9.80
N ALA A 354 5.68 17.19 10.22
CA ALA A 354 4.60 16.87 11.13
C ALA A 354 4.97 17.17 12.59
N ALA A 355 4.05 17.78 13.32
CA ALA A 355 4.13 17.77 14.78
C ALA A 355 3.99 16.31 15.29
N PRO A 356 4.66 15.92 16.39
CA PRO A 356 4.59 14.55 16.92
C PRO A 356 3.15 14.05 17.14
N ALA A 357 2.22 14.94 17.55
CA ALA A 357 0.81 14.62 17.75
C ALA A 357 0.05 14.32 16.46
N ASP A 358 0.45 14.90 15.32
CA ASP A 358 -0.22 14.78 14.02
C ASP A 358 0.41 13.72 13.12
N LEU A 359 1.57 13.18 13.49
CA LEU A 359 2.36 12.27 12.67
C LEU A 359 1.54 11.05 12.23
N GLN A 360 0.81 10.41 13.15
CA GLN A 360 -0.04 9.26 12.86
C GLN A 360 -1.19 9.63 11.91
N THR A 361 -1.81 10.79 12.14
CA THR A 361 -2.92 11.30 11.30
C THR A 361 -2.45 11.57 9.89
N LEU A 362 -1.27 12.16 9.70
CA LEU A 362 -0.68 12.45 8.39
C LEU A 362 -0.27 11.19 7.65
N PHE A 363 0.32 10.19 8.33
CA PHE A 363 0.60 8.90 7.69
C PHE A 363 -0.67 8.16 7.27
N ALA A 364 -1.71 8.18 8.12
CA ALA A 364 -3.00 7.60 7.75
C ALA A 364 -3.63 8.31 6.55
N ALA A 365 -3.53 9.65 6.50
CA ALA A 365 -3.99 10.45 5.37
C ALA A 365 -3.21 10.12 4.09
N GLN A 366 -1.87 10.04 4.16
CA GLN A 366 -1.02 9.63 3.05
C GLN A 366 -1.44 8.26 2.50
N MET A 367 -1.61 7.27 3.38
CA MET A 367 -2.04 5.93 2.99
C MET A 367 -3.42 5.95 2.32
N SER A 368 -4.37 6.73 2.85
CA SER A 368 -5.71 6.85 2.25
C SER A 368 -5.67 7.52 0.88
N ILE A 369 -4.83 8.55 0.69
CA ILE A 369 -4.66 9.26 -0.58
C ILE A 369 -3.99 8.33 -1.60
N SER A 370 -2.92 7.64 -1.25
CA SER A 370 -2.24 6.66 -2.12
C SER A 370 -3.22 5.55 -2.57
N ASN A 371 -4.01 5.00 -1.64
CA ASN A 371 -5.05 4.02 -1.97
C ASN A 371 -6.15 4.62 -2.86
N GLY A 372 -6.51 5.89 -2.66
CA GLY A 372 -7.43 6.62 -3.54
C GLY A 372 -6.90 6.79 -4.97
N CYS A 373 -5.61 7.07 -5.13
CA CYS A 373 -4.96 7.13 -6.45
C CYS A 373 -4.95 5.74 -7.12
N LEU A 374 -4.65 4.68 -6.38
CA LEU A 374 -4.66 3.31 -6.87
C LEU A 374 -6.08 2.83 -7.23
N LEU A 375 -7.12 3.27 -6.49
CA LEU A 375 -8.53 2.99 -6.79
C LEU A 375 -8.90 3.39 -8.23
N VAL A 376 -8.33 4.48 -8.73
CA VAL A 376 -8.55 4.97 -10.10
C VAL A 376 -7.54 4.36 -11.08
N ALA A 377 -6.27 4.24 -10.68
CA ALA A 377 -5.20 3.79 -11.57
C ALA A 377 -5.34 2.31 -11.99
N TYR A 378 -5.81 1.44 -11.10
CA TYR A 378 -5.96 0.00 -11.40
C TYR A 378 -6.98 -0.28 -12.51
N PRO A 379 -8.24 0.19 -12.43
CA PRO A 379 -9.19 -0.03 -13.51
C PRO A 379 -8.76 0.69 -14.78
N LEU A 380 -8.16 1.88 -14.66
CA LEU A 380 -7.66 2.62 -15.81
C LEU A 380 -6.61 1.80 -16.58
N ALA A 381 -5.60 1.25 -15.90
CA ALA A 381 -4.57 0.43 -16.52
C ALA A 381 -5.14 -0.86 -17.14
N GLY A 382 -6.08 -1.52 -16.44
CA GLY A 382 -6.68 -2.77 -16.90
C GLY A 382 -7.60 -2.58 -18.10
N TRP A 383 -8.50 -1.59 -18.05
CA TRP A 383 -9.46 -1.37 -19.13
C TRP A 383 -8.82 -0.75 -20.38
N LEU A 384 -7.83 0.15 -20.21
CA LEU A 384 -7.05 0.64 -21.34
C LEU A 384 -6.26 -0.49 -22.00
N GLY A 385 -5.65 -1.39 -21.19
CA GLY A 385 -4.93 -2.56 -21.70
C GLY A 385 -5.81 -3.46 -22.55
N ALA A 386 -7.02 -3.76 -22.08
CA ALA A 386 -7.98 -4.59 -22.78
C ALA A 386 -8.59 -3.91 -24.02
N SER A 387 -8.83 -2.58 -23.99
CA SER A 387 -9.54 -1.87 -25.07
C SER A 387 -8.62 -1.27 -26.14
N LEU A 388 -7.46 -0.74 -25.75
CA LEU A 388 -6.53 -0.01 -26.62
C LEU A 388 -5.22 -0.80 -26.89
N GLY A 389 -5.02 -1.90 -26.16
CA GLY A 389 -3.79 -2.69 -26.20
C GLY A 389 -2.67 -2.09 -25.34
N ILE A 390 -1.67 -2.90 -25.06
CA ILE A 390 -0.57 -2.60 -24.14
C ILE A 390 0.26 -1.38 -24.54
N PRO A 391 0.71 -1.22 -25.82
CA PRO A 391 1.56 -0.08 -26.20
C PRO A 391 0.88 1.28 -25.96
N LEU A 392 -0.40 1.41 -26.34
CA LEU A 392 -1.12 2.68 -26.17
C LEU A 392 -1.44 2.95 -24.71
N THR A 393 -1.69 1.91 -23.91
CA THR A 393 -1.86 2.02 -22.45
C THR A 393 -0.61 2.61 -21.81
N PHE A 394 0.58 2.13 -22.16
CA PHE A 394 1.83 2.70 -21.68
C PHE A 394 1.94 4.21 -21.99
N LEU A 395 1.60 4.63 -23.21
CA LEU A 395 1.68 6.05 -23.60
C LEU A 395 0.67 6.92 -22.84
N VAL A 396 -0.57 6.44 -22.67
CA VAL A 396 -1.58 7.17 -21.91
C VAL A 396 -1.17 7.33 -20.45
N LEU A 397 -0.71 6.24 -19.81
CA LEU A 397 -0.24 6.29 -18.43
C LEU A 397 1.00 7.16 -18.28
N ALA A 398 1.93 7.13 -19.25
CA ALA A 398 3.09 8.02 -19.28
C ALA A 398 2.69 9.50 -19.38
N ALA A 399 1.73 9.83 -20.25
CA ALA A 399 1.22 11.19 -20.38
C ALA A 399 0.58 11.70 -19.07
N LEU A 400 -0.25 10.88 -18.44
CA LEU A 400 -0.86 11.21 -17.15
C LEU A 400 0.17 11.33 -16.03
N ALA A 401 1.17 10.45 -15.97
CA ALA A 401 2.27 10.55 -15.02
C ALA A 401 3.12 11.81 -15.26
N GLY A 402 3.34 12.18 -16.51
CA GLY A 402 4.02 13.43 -16.90
C GLY A 402 3.24 14.67 -16.47
N LEU A 403 1.91 14.69 -16.64
CA LEU A 403 1.06 15.77 -16.14
C LEU A 403 1.13 15.86 -14.60
N ALA A 404 1.10 14.73 -13.92
CA ALA A 404 1.26 14.66 -12.47
C ALA A 404 2.64 15.17 -12.02
N ALA A 405 3.72 14.85 -12.75
CA ALA A 405 5.06 15.36 -12.50
C ALA A 405 5.13 16.89 -12.63
N VAL A 406 4.53 17.46 -13.68
CA VAL A 406 4.44 18.90 -13.89
C VAL A 406 3.62 19.58 -12.79
N ALA A 407 2.50 18.97 -12.39
CA ALA A 407 1.68 19.46 -11.27
C ALA A 407 2.48 19.46 -9.96
N ALA A 408 3.18 18.37 -9.65
CA ALA A 408 4.03 18.27 -8.47
C ALA A 408 5.12 19.35 -8.45
N PHE A 409 5.78 19.57 -9.59
CA PHE A 409 6.81 20.60 -9.72
C PHE A 409 6.27 22.02 -9.46
N ARG A 410 5.06 22.34 -9.98
CA ARG A 410 4.42 23.65 -9.78
C ARG A 410 3.86 23.87 -8.38
N LEU A 411 3.36 22.80 -7.76
CA LEU A 411 2.79 22.85 -6.41
C LEU A 411 3.84 22.82 -5.29
N TRP A 412 5.09 22.45 -5.63
CA TRP A 412 6.16 22.41 -4.63
C TRP A 412 6.62 23.83 -4.28
N PRO A 413 6.59 24.26 -3.02
CA PRO A 413 7.00 25.59 -2.60
C PRO A 413 8.46 25.90 -2.97
N ALA A 414 8.73 27.12 -3.44
CA ALA A 414 10.08 27.55 -3.85
C ALA A 414 11.06 27.69 -2.67
N ALA A 415 10.57 27.82 -1.43
CA ALA A 415 11.40 28.01 -0.24
C ALA A 415 12.17 26.76 0.21
N ASP A 416 11.86 25.58 -0.35
CA ASP A 416 12.51 24.29 -0.04
C ASP A 416 13.47 23.83 -1.15
N SER A 417 13.94 24.74 -2.02
CA SER A 417 14.86 24.44 -3.13
C SER A 417 16.33 24.64 -2.73
#